data_493b229506fc9d17bfb93bb9e4e20c96
#
_entry.id   493b229506fc9d17bfb93bb9e4e20c96
#
_cell.length_a   1.000
_cell.length_b   1.000
_cell.length_c   1.000
_cell.angle_alpha   90.00
_cell.angle_beta   90.00
_cell.angle_gamma   90.00
#
_symmetry.space_group_name_H-M   'P 1'
#
loop_
_entity.id
_entity.type
_entity.pdbx_description
1 polymer ?
#
loop_
_entity_poly.entity_id
_entity_poly.type
_entity_poly.pdbx_seq_one_letter_code
_entity_poly.pdbx_strand_id
1 'polypeptide(L)'
;MPAPLLGSLLAQIDDMAELKCTLRAVALLSQKRGYPRFVTLQELQADESLLRAIPVEGETQPAELIEKALGNAVRRGTLAFAIVNADGRRQPIFGLNSEFDRTALEKAASQPPPWSETHQEPPDPSVERPNVFEMYEQNIGMMSPMIADALLEAEEMYPEEWIEDAIEEAVVQNKRSWRYISRILERWELEGRGPRDVGGTPRMAGRY
;
A
#
# COMPACT_ATOMS: atom_id res chain seq x y z
N MET A 1 -5.37 -8.71 4.19
CA MET A 1 -4.31 -9.67 3.76
C MET A 1 -4.67 -10.28 2.42
N PRO A 2 -3.75 -10.36 1.45
CA PRO A 2 -4.04 -11.00 0.17
C PRO A 2 -4.42 -12.48 0.37
N ALA A 3 -5.53 -12.90 -0.24
CA ALA A 3 -6.03 -14.27 -0.14
C ALA A 3 -5.00 -15.38 -0.50
N PRO A 4 -4.08 -15.18 -1.47
CA PRO A 4 -3.05 -16.17 -1.76
C PRO A 4 -2.09 -16.49 -0.60
N LEU A 5 -1.83 -15.53 0.30
CA LEU A 5 -0.97 -15.76 1.47
C LEU A 5 -1.61 -16.67 2.54
N LEU A 6 -2.94 -16.70 2.59
CA LEU A 6 -3.68 -17.53 3.52
C LEU A 6 -4.05 -18.93 2.94
N GLY A 7 -3.71 -19.14 1.68
CA GLY A 7 -4.00 -20.38 0.96
C GLY A 7 -2.73 -21.19 0.63
N SER A 8 -2.50 -21.41 -0.66
CA SER A 8 -1.43 -22.30 -1.14
C SER A 8 -0.02 -21.87 -0.73
N LEU A 9 0.26 -20.57 -0.58
CA LEU A 9 1.56 -20.08 -0.16
C LEU A 9 1.90 -20.47 1.28
N LEU A 10 0.92 -20.38 2.18
CA LEU A 10 1.13 -20.76 3.58
C LEU A 10 1.55 -22.23 3.72
N ALA A 11 0.99 -23.11 2.90
CA ALA A 11 1.36 -24.53 2.87
C ALA A 11 2.73 -24.82 2.27
N GLN A 12 3.32 -23.85 1.55
CA GLN A 12 4.63 -23.99 0.88
C GLN A 12 5.79 -23.38 1.67
N ILE A 13 5.50 -22.58 2.71
CA ILE A 13 6.53 -21.91 3.51
C ILE A 13 6.79 -22.74 4.76
N ASP A 14 7.88 -23.52 4.73
CA ASP A 14 8.31 -24.34 5.86
C ASP A 14 9.22 -23.58 6.83
N ASP A 15 9.88 -22.53 6.37
CA ASP A 15 10.78 -21.72 7.19
C ASP A 15 9.98 -20.65 7.97
N MET A 16 10.03 -20.75 9.30
CA MET A 16 9.32 -19.83 10.20
C MET A 16 9.84 -18.39 10.07
N ALA A 17 11.13 -18.19 9.79
CA ALA A 17 11.70 -16.85 9.58
C ALA A 17 11.17 -16.26 8.27
N GLU A 18 11.10 -17.05 7.19
CA GLU A 18 10.51 -16.62 5.92
C GLU A 18 9.03 -16.25 6.10
N LEU A 19 8.26 -17.07 6.81
CA LEU A 19 6.86 -16.79 7.07
C LEU A 19 6.66 -15.46 7.82
N LYS A 20 7.40 -15.27 8.92
CA LYS A 20 7.30 -14.05 9.73
C LYS A 20 7.74 -12.80 8.98
N CYS A 21 8.85 -12.87 8.23
CA CYS A 21 9.32 -11.77 7.40
C CYS A 21 8.31 -11.41 6.30
N THR A 22 7.73 -12.43 5.63
CA THR A 22 6.71 -12.22 4.60
C THR A 22 5.46 -11.56 5.17
N LEU A 23 4.93 -12.07 6.28
CA LEU A 23 3.74 -11.50 6.93
C LEU A 23 3.99 -10.05 7.38
N ARG A 24 5.17 -9.78 7.94
CA ARG A 24 5.51 -8.42 8.38
C ARG A 24 5.69 -7.47 7.20
N ALA A 25 6.37 -7.90 6.14
CA ALA A 25 6.51 -7.12 4.92
C ALA A 25 5.14 -6.75 4.32
N VAL A 26 4.22 -7.73 4.22
CA VAL A 26 2.86 -7.48 3.74
C VAL A 26 2.10 -6.51 4.64
N ALA A 27 2.23 -6.64 5.97
CA ALA A 27 1.59 -5.71 6.91
C ALA A 27 2.13 -4.29 6.76
N LEU A 28 3.45 -4.11 6.60
CA LEU A 28 4.05 -2.80 6.35
C LEU A 28 3.65 -2.23 4.99
N LEU A 29 3.59 -3.06 3.94
CA LEU A 29 3.14 -2.64 2.62
C LEU A 29 1.68 -2.15 2.62
N SER A 30 0.82 -2.78 3.44
CA SER A 30 -0.58 -2.35 3.56
C SER A 30 -0.76 -1.01 4.30
N GLN A 31 0.24 -0.59 5.07
CA GLN A 31 0.25 0.69 5.78
C GLN A 31 0.91 1.83 4.97
N LYS A 32 1.64 1.48 3.90
CA LYS A 32 2.31 2.48 3.05
C LYS A 32 1.27 3.24 2.21
N ARG A 33 1.43 4.56 2.17
CA ARG A 33 0.65 5.47 1.32
C ARG A 33 1.34 5.67 -0.02
N GLY A 34 0.57 6.04 -1.02
CA GLY A 34 1.07 6.26 -2.38
C GLY A 34 1.40 4.96 -3.12
N TYR A 35 1.89 5.11 -4.34
CA TYR A 35 2.26 4.01 -5.23
C TYR A 35 3.55 4.36 -6.00
N PRO A 36 4.53 3.45 -6.19
CA PRO A 36 4.54 2.04 -5.78
C PRO A 36 4.76 1.84 -4.27
N ARG A 37 4.07 0.85 -3.71
CA ARG A 37 4.28 0.47 -2.30
C ARG A 37 5.48 -0.47 -2.19
N PHE A 38 6.43 -0.12 -1.39
CA PHE A 38 7.58 -0.98 -1.10
C PHE A 38 8.06 -0.80 0.35
N VAL A 39 8.76 -1.79 0.84
CA VAL A 39 9.51 -1.75 2.08
C VAL A 39 10.99 -1.95 1.77
N THR A 40 11.85 -1.26 2.49
CA THR A 40 13.29 -1.40 2.33
C THR A 40 13.83 -2.51 3.24
N LEU A 41 14.97 -3.07 2.88
CA LEU A 41 15.67 -4.03 3.76
C LEU A 41 15.95 -3.40 5.12
N GLN A 42 16.35 -2.13 5.13
CA GLN A 42 16.68 -1.40 6.35
C GLN A 42 15.46 -1.24 7.27
N GLU A 43 14.28 -0.90 6.73
CA GLU A 43 13.03 -0.83 7.51
C GLU A 43 12.71 -2.16 8.18
N LEU A 44 12.83 -3.28 7.45
CA LEU A 44 12.56 -4.60 8.00
C LEU A 44 13.60 -5.02 9.05
N GLN A 45 14.88 -4.70 8.84
CA GLN A 45 15.95 -4.97 9.81
C GLN A 45 15.86 -4.10 11.07
N ALA A 46 15.23 -2.93 11.00
CA ALA A 46 14.98 -2.04 12.13
C ALA A 46 13.64 -2.28 12.83
N ASP A 47 12.76 -3.12 12.25
CA ASP A 47 11.42 -3.37 12.78
C ASP A 47 11.46 -4.16 14.10
N GLU A 48 11.11 -3.51 15.19
CA GLU A 48 11.16 -4.12 16.53
C GLU A 48 10.24 -5.35 16.66
N SER A 49 9.07 -5.34 16.00
CA SER A 49 8.13 -6.46 16.06
C SER A 49 8.72 -7.69 15.38
N LEU A 50 9.39 -7.48 14.26
CA LEU A 50 10.07 -8.55 13.52
C LEU A 50 11.28 -9.06 14.29
N LEU A 51 12.11 -8.17 14.84
CA LEU A 51 13.29 -8.53 15.63
C LEU A 51 12.92 -9.38 16.87
N ARG A 52 11.82 -9.05 17.55
CA ARG A 52 11.31 -9.86 18.68
C ARG A 52 10.72 -11.20 18.24
N ALA A 53 10.21 -11.29 17.01
CA ALA A 53 9.53 -12.48 16.53
C ALA A 53 10.48 -13.53 15.93
N ILE A 54 11.62 -13.11 15.40
CA ILE A 54 12.57 -14.02 14.74
C ILE A 54 13.35 -14.81 15.80
N PRO A 55 13.31 -16.16 15.75
CA PRO A 55 14.12 -16.98 16.63
C PRO A 55 15.59 -16.84 16.24
N VAL A 56 16.41 -16.35 17.17
CA VAL A 56 17.87 -16.31 17.01
C VAL A 56 18.42 -17.60 17.58
N GLU A 57 18.88 -18.49 16.71
CA GLU A 57 19.58 -19.71 17.08
C GLU A 57 21.08 -19.56 16.76
N GLY A 58 21.91 -19.72 17.76
CA GLY A 58 23.37 -19.64 17.60
C GLY A 58 23.91 -18.22 17.48
N GLU A 59 25.00 -18.06 16.70
CA GLU A 59 25.72 -16.79 16.52
C GLU A 59 25.20 -15.95 15.35
N THR A 60 24.14 -16.40 14.64
CA THR A 60 23.61 -15.69 13.48
C THR A 60 22.89 -14.42 13.89
N GLN A 61 23.24 -13.32 13.27
CA GLN A 61 22.59 -12.03 13.57
C GLN A 61 21.16 -11.98 13.00
N PRO A 62 20.19 -11.35 13.71
CA PRO A 62 18.82 -11.18 13.22
C PRO A 62 18.75 -10.57 11.82
N ALA A 63 19.62 -9.61 11.52
CA ALA A 63 19.68 -8.94 10.22
C ALA A 63 19.98 -9.92 9.06
N GLU A 64 20.88 -10.87 9.27
CA GLU A 64 21.23 -11.89 8.27
C GLU A 64 20.08 -12.88 8.06
N LEU A 65 19.38 -13.24 9.13
CA LEU A 65 18.20 -14.11 9.06
C LEU A 65 17.08 -13.44 8.28
N ILE A 66 16.84 -12.13 8.51
CA ILE A 66 15.86 -11.35 7.77
C ILE A 66 16.20 -11.31 6.29
N GLU A 67 17.46 -11.01 5.93
CA GLU A 67 17.90 -10.94 4.54
C GLU A 67 17.74 -12.29 3.83
N LYS A 68 18.15 -13.37 4.49
CA LYS A 68 17.97 -14.74 3.98
C LYS A 68 16.50 -15.09 3.78
N ALA A 69 15.65 -14.78 4.75
CA ALA A 69 14.21 -15.04 4.72
C ALA A 69 13.53 -14.28 3.59
N LEU A 70 13.85 -13.00 3.40
CA LEU A 70 13.36 -12.20 2.28
C LEU A 70 13.84 -12.73 0.93
N GLY A 71 15.09 -13.15 0.84
CA GLY A 71 15.64 -13.83 -0.36
C GLY A 71 14.88 -15.12 -0.70
N ASN A 72 14.44 -15.88 0.31
CA ASN A 72 13.60 -17.08 0.11
C ASN A 72 12.21 -16.68 -0.42
N ALA A 73 11.59 -15.66 0.18
CA ALA A 73 10.28 -15.14 -0.23
C ALA A 73 10.30 -14.63 -1.69
N VAL A 74 11.38 -13.97 -2.11
CA VAL A 74 11.57 -13.53 -3.51
C VAL A 74 11.75 -14.74 -4.44
N ARG A 75 12.58 -15.72 -4.09
CA ARG A 75 12.78 -16.93 -4.91
C ARG A 75 11.50 -17.75 -5.06
N ARG A 76 10.67 -17.76 -4.03
CA ARG A 76 9.35 -18.44 -4.06
C ARG A 76 8.34 -17.66 -4.89
N GLY A 77 8.57 -16.38 -5.18
CA GLY A 77 7.65 -15.52 -5.89
C GLY A 77 6.53 -14.95 -5.00
N THR A 78 6.74 -14.89 -3.69
CA THR A 78 5.81 -14.24 -2.76
C THR A 78 6.00 -12.73 -2.75
N LEU A 79 7.25 -12.28 -2.79
CA LEU A 79 7.63 -10.88 -2.85
C LEU A 79 8.35 -10.58 -4.17
N ALA A 80 8.12 -9.40 -4.71
CA ALA A 80 8.93 -8.80 -5.77
C ALA A 80 10.12 -8.07 -5.14
N PHE A 81 11.21 -7.93 -5.92
CA PHE A 81 12.46 -7.33 -5.48
C PHE A 81 12.98 -6.37 -6.55
N ALA A 82 13.49 -5.23 -6.11
CA ALA A 82 14.25 -4.31 -6.96
C ALA A 82 15.35 -3.63 -6.14
N ILE A 83 16.27 -2.95 -6.82
CA ILE A 83 17.32 -2.14 -6.19
C ILE A 83 17.13 -0.72 -6.68
N VAL A 84 16.84 0.21 -5.77
CA VAL A 84 16.76 1.64 -6.05
C VAL A 84 18.06 2.34 -5.65
N ASN A 85 18.37 3.45 -6.30
CA ASN A 85 19.45 4.34 -5.88
C ASN A 85 18.81 5.52 -5.12
N ALA A 86 18.91 5.48 -3.80
CA ALA A 86 18.48 6.57 -2.93
C ALA A 86 19.72 7.21 -2.30
N ASP A 87 19.85 8.52 -2.41
CA ASP A 87 20.97 9.31 -1.84
C ASP A 87 22.37 8.77 -2.20
N GLY A 88 22.53 8.29 -3.44
CA GLY A 88 23.77 7.70 -3.92
C GLY A 88 24.07 6.30 -3.34
N ARG A 89 23.15 5.68 -2.62
CA ARG A 89 23.25 4.32 -2.08
C ARG A 89 22.31 3.38 -2.76
N ARG A 90 22.78 2.18 -3.07
CA ARG A 90 21.96 1.09 -3.59
C ARG A 90 21.17 0.48 -2.43
N GLN A 91 19.85 0.57 -2.52
CA GLN A 91 18.94 0.09 -1.47
C GLN A 91 18.02 -0.99 -2.02
N PRO A 92 18.05 -2.20 -1.42
CA PRO A 92 17.09 -3.25 -1.71
C PRO A 92 15.69 -2.85 -1.26
N ILE A 93 14.70 -3.03 -2.16
CA ILE A 93 13.28 -2.81 -1.88
C ILE A 93 12.47 -4.04 -2.22
N PHE A 94 11.40 -4.26 -1.48
CA PHE A 94 10.50 -5.40 -1.61
C PHE A 94 9.06 -4.91 -1.73
N GLY A 95 8.30 -5.50 -2.65
CA GLY A 95 6.87 -5.26 -2.84
C GLY A 95 6.10 -6.56 -2.98
N LEU A 96 4.79 -6.48 -3.20
CA LEU A 96 4.01 -7.65 -3.55
C LEU A 96 4.39 -8.15 -4.95
N ASN A 97 4.35 -9.47 -5.17
CA ASN A 97 4.67 -10.04 -6.47
C ASN A 97 3.43 -10.12 -7.38
N SER A 98 2.72 -8.99 -7.54
CA SER A 98 1.75 -8.83 -8.63
C SER A 98 2.47 -8.36 -9.89
N GLU A 99 1.87 -8.58 -11.07
CA GLU A 99 2.42 -8.07 -12.33
C GLU A 99 2.55 -6.54 -12.31
N PHE A 100 1.56 -5.91 -11.71
CA PHE A 100 1.48 -4.47 -11.54
C PHE A 100 2.59 -3.94 -10.60
N ASP A 101 2.73 -4.50 -9.39
CA ASP A 101 3.76 -4.08 -8.43
C ASP A 101 5.17 -4.30 -8.96
N ARG A 102 5.42 -5.42 -9.68
CA ARG A 102 6.73 -5.66 -10.31
C ARG A 102 7.10 -4.58 -11.31
N THR A 103 6.18 -4.25 -12.21
CA THR A 103 6.40 -3.21 -13.23
C THR A 103 6.69 -1.86 -12.57
N ALA A 104 5.99 -1.53 -11.51
CA ALA A 104 6.18 -0.30 -10.77
C ALA A 104 7.51 -0.27 -10.01
N LEU A 105 7.92 -1.38 -9.39
CA LEU A 105 9.24 -1.50 -8.75
C LEU A 105 10.39 -1.40 -9.76
N GLU A 106 10.25 -2.00 -10.94
CA GLU A 106 11.22 -1.89 -12.04
C GLU A 106 11.35 -0.45 -12.54
N LYS A 107 10.22 0.25 -12.68
CA LYS A 107 10.19 1.66 -13.03
C LYS A 107 10.87 2.52 -11.97
N ALA A 108 10.58 2.28 -10.69
CA ALA A 108 11.22 2.95 -9.57
C ALA A 108 12.73 2.70 -9.49
N ALA A 109 13.20 1.51 -9.87
CA ALA A 109 14.61 1.18 -9.93
C ALA A 109 15.34 1.88 -11.10
N SER A 110 14.63 2.19 -12.18
CA SER A 110 15.18 2.80 -13.39
C SER A 110 15.28 4.32 -13.33
N GLN A 111 14.48 4.96 -12.49
CA GLN A 111 14.43 6.41 -12.30
C GLN A 111 14.57 6.71 -10.80
N PRO A 112 15.38 7.71 -10.39
CA PRO A 112 15.35 8.13 -8.99
C PRO A 112 13.94 8.63 -8.67
N PRO A 113 13.28 8.02 -7.68
CA PRO A 113 11.91 8.37 -7.38
C PRO A 113 11.84 9.81 -6.85
N PRO A 114 10.82 10.59 -7.22
CA PRO A 114 10.63 11.96 -6.74
C PRO A 114 10.46 12.05 -5.20
N TRP A 115 10.22 10.91 -4.54
CA TRP A 115 10.09 10.81 -3.07
C TRP A 115 11.42 10.55 -2.33
N SER A 116 12.58 10.56 -3.00
CA SER A 116 13.89 10.44 -2.32
C SER A 116 14.13 11.58 -1.31
N GLU A 117 13.39 12.69 -1.44
CA GLU A 117 13.43 13.83 -0.52
C GLU A 117 12.32 13.81 0.55
N THR A 118 11.33 12.94 0.41
CA THR A 118 10.25 12.85 1.38
C THR A 118 10.63 11.81 2.44
N HIS A 119 11.07 12.26 3.60
CA HIS A 119 11.10 11.44 4.80
C HIS A 119 9.69 10.88 5.01
N GLN A 120 9.48 9.62 4.63
CA GLN A 120 8.30 8.91 5.10
C GLN A 120 8.50 8.74 6.61
N GLU A 121 7.87 9.60 7.40
CA GLU A 121 7.75 9.35 8.82
C GLU A 121 7.21 7.93 9.00
N PRO A 122 7.81 7.14 9.91
CA PRO A 122 7.27 5.82 10.21
C PRO A 122 5.79 6.00 10.55
N PRO A 123 4.88 5.22 9.95
CA PRO A 123 3.46 5.35 10.22
C PRO A 123 3.24 5.20 11.72
N ASP A 124 2.49 6.14 12.30
CA ASP A 124 2.07 6.07 13.70
C ASP A 124 1.29 4.76 13.88
N PRO A 125 1.77 3.81 14.67
CA PRO A 125 1.13 2.50 14.83
C PRO A 125 -0.26 2.59 15.47
N SER A 126 -0.71 3.78 15.89
CA SER A 126 -2.01 4.01 16.53
C SER A 126 -3.14 4.34 15.55
N VAL A 127 -2.84 4.57 14.26
CA VAL A 127 -3.86 4.94 13.27
C VAL A 127 -3.79 3.98 12.07
N GLU A 128 -4.48 2.85 12.20
CA GLU A 128 -4.79 1.95 11.07
C GLU A 128 -5.83 2.62 10.15
N ARG A 129 -5.40 3.54 9.31
CA ARG A 129 -6.23 3.98 8.19
C ARG A 129 -5.76 3.24 6.94
N PRO A 130 -6.66 2.50 6.25
CA PRO A 130 -6.32 1.89 4.96
C PRO A 130 -5.93 3.00 3.99
N ASN A 131 -4.87 2.80 3.22
CA ASN A 131 -4.48 3.78 2.21
C ASN A 131 -5.51 3.80 1.07
N VAL A 132 -5.57 4.87 0.29
CA VAL A 132 -6.55 5.09 -0.79
C VAL A 132 -6.61 3.92 -1.78
N PHE A 133 -5.48 3.29 -2.10
CA PHE A 133 -5.40 2.14 -3.01
C PHE A 133 -6.06 0.90 -2.40
N GLU A 134 -5.76 0.62 -1.13
CA GLU A 134 -6.38 -0.49 -0.40
C GLU A 134 -7.89 -0.27 -0.24
N MET A 135 -8.27 0.97 0.09
CA MET A 135 -9.67 1.37 0.23
C MET A 135 -10.42 1.22 -1.09
N TYR A 136 -9.79 1.56 -2.22
CA TYR A 136 -10.35 1.35 -3.56
C TYR A 136 -10.53 -0.14 -3.86
N GLU A 137 -9.50 -0.97 -3.64
CA GLU A 137 -9.56 -2.41 -3.91
C GLU A 137 -10.62 -3.13 -3.08
N GLN A 138 -10.73 -2.76 -1.81
CA GLN A 138 -11.69 -3.39 -0.89
C GLN A 138 -13.14 -3.01 -1.18
N ASN A 139 -13.39 -1.78 -1.65
CA ASN A 139 -14.73 -1.22 -1.71
C ASN A 139 -15.27 -1.03 -3.14
N ILE A 140 -14.39 -0.78 -4.12
CA ILE A 140 -14.79 -0.44 -5.49
C ILE A 140 -14.54 -1.61 -6.43
N GLY A 141 -13.30 -2.14 -6.49
CA GLY A 141 -12.97 -3.25 -7.36
C GLY A 141 -11.47 -3.43 -7.58
N MET A 142 -11.12 -4.35 -8.49
CA MET A 142 -9.72 -4.68 -8.76
C MET A 142 -8.95 -3.48 -9.30
N MET A 143 -7.73 -3.30 -8.80
CA MET A 143 -6.79 -2.30 -9.29
C MET A 143 -6.25 -2.72 -10.66
N SER A 144 -6.47 -1.88 -11.66
CA SER A 144 -5.79 -1.98 -12.96
C SER A 144 -4.69 -0.91 -13.05
N PRO A 145 -3.69 -1.07 -13.94
CA PRO A 145 -2.65 -0.06 -14.12
C PRO A 145 -3.23 1.34 -14.39
N MET A 146 -4.26 1.42 -15.21
CA MET A 146 -4.94 2.68 -15.54
C MET A 146 -5.64 3.31 -14.31
N ILE A 147 -6.21 2.50 -13.43
CA ILE A 147 -6.85 2.99 -12.20
C ILE A 147 -5.80 3.47 -11.20
N ALA A 148 -4.68 2.76 -11.09
CA ALA A 148 -3.62 3.17 -10.18
C ALA A 148 -2.95 4.47 -10.64
N ASP A 149 -2.69 4.63 -11.95
CA ASP A 149 -2.18 5.89 -12.50
C ASP A 149 -3.16 7.05 -12.22
N ALA A 150 -4.46 6.81 -12.38
CA ALA A 150 -5.49 7.81 -12.10
C ALA A 150 -5.65 8.13 -10.61
N LEU A 151 -5.42 7.16 -9.71
CA LEU A 151 -5.38 7.39 -8.27
C LEU A 151 -4.15 8.21 -7.85
N LEU A 152 -2.97 7.92 -8.44
CA LEU A 152 -1.75 8.70 -8.23
C LEU A 152 -1.95 10.17 -8.65
N GLU A 153 -2.53 10.37 -9.83
CA GLU A 153 -2.85 11.70 -10.34
C GLU A 153 -3.83 12.44 -9.42
N ALA A 154 -4.79 11.72 -8.86
CA ALA A 154 -5.72 12.29 -7.88
C ALA A 154 -5.04 12.63 -6.54
N GLU A 155 -4.09 11.82 -6.04
CA GLU A 155 -3.31 12.14 -4.82
C GLU A 155 -2.43 13.39 -4.99
N GLU A 156 -1.98 13.68 -6.23
CA GLU A 156 -1.25 14.92 -6.52
C GLU A 156 -2.16 16.16 -6.56
N MET A 157 -3.44 15.99 -6.98
CA MET A 157 -4.37 17.10 -7.18
C MET A 157 -5.27 17.38 -5.98
N TYR A 158 -5.64 16.35 -5.21
CA TYR A 158 -6.63 16.44 -4.15
C TYR A 158 -6.07 15.98 -2.80
N PRO A 159 -6.53 16.58 -1.68
CA PRO A 159 -6.22 16.07 -0.35
C PRO A 159 -6.71 14.61 -0.20
N GLU A 160 -5.92 13.78 0.48
CA GLU A 160 -6.23 12.35 0.71
C GLU A 160 -7.64 12.15 1.29
N GLU A 161 -8.05 12.99 2.25
CA GLU A 161 -9.39 12.96 2.85
C GLU A 161 -10.53 13.14 1.83
N TRP A 162 -10.27 13.87 0.73
CA TRP A 162 -11.26 14.03 -0.33
C TRP A 162 -11.42 12.75 -1.14
N ILE A 163 -10.32 12.06 -1.40
CA ILE A 163 -10.34 10.82 -2.16
C ILE A 163 -11.02 9.72 -1.35
N GLU A 164 -10.70 9.62 -0.04
CA GLU A 164 -11.36 8.70 0.89
C GLU A 164 -12.88 8.92 0.90
N ASP A 165 -13.32 10.16 1.13
CA ASP A 165 -14.74 10.48 1.19
C ASP A 165 -15.46 10.29 -0.16
N ALA A 166 -14.76 10.53 -1.29
CA ALA A 166 -15.33 10.27 -2.62
C ALA A 166 -15.50 8.77 -2.89
N ILE A 167 -14.59 7.93 -2.38
CA ILE A 167 -14.73 6.48 -2.40
C ILE A 167 -15.92 6.05 -1.53
N GLU A 168 -16.04 6.58 -0.31
CA GLU A 168 -17.17 6.29 0.57
C GLU A 168 -18.50 6.69 -0.08
N GLU A 169 -18.60 7.90 -0.67
CA GLU A 169 -19.80 8.33 -1.38
C GLU A 169 -20.15 7.39 -2.53
N ALA A 170 -19.14 6.94 -3.30
CA ALA A 170 -19.37 6.01 -4.40
C ALA A 170 -19.92 4.66 -3.91
N VAL A 171 -19.47 4.18 -2.75
CA VAL A 171 -19.97 2.96 -2.11
C VAL A 171 -21.42 3.14 -1.63
N VAL A 172 -21.70 4.22 -0.92
CA VAL A 172 -23.05 4.53 -0.39
C VAL A 172 -24.07 4.66 -1.52
N GLN A 173 -23.67 5.32 -2.62
CA GLN A 173 -24.51 5.49 -3.81
C GLN A 173 -24.59 4.23 -4.69
N ASN A 174 -23.87 3.16 -4.30
CA ASN A 174 -23.73 1.93 -5.09
C ASN A 174 -23.24 2.15 -6.52
N LYS A 175 -22.40 3.18 -6.73
CA LYS A 175 -21.79 3.54 -8.02
C LYS A 175 -20.29 3.29 -7.98
N ARG A 176 -19.91 2.03 -7.79
CA ARG A 176 -18.54 1.56 -7.59
C ARG A 176 -17.71 1.62 -8.88
N SER A 177 -17.28 2.82 -9.27
CA SER A 177 -16.41 3.03 -10.42
C SER A 177 -15.54 4.26 -10.24
N TRP A 178 -14.29 4.20 -10.74
CA TRP A 178 -13.38 5.34 -10.74
C TRP A 178 -13.99 6.58 -11.42
N ARG A 179 -14.67 6.37 -12.53
CA ARG A 179 -15.35 7.46 -13.25
C ARG A 179 -16.35 8.23 -12.39
N TYR A 180 -16.99 7.57 -11.44
CA TYR A 180 -17.92 8.25 -10.53
C TYR A 180 -17.16 9.00 -9.44
N ILE A 181 -16.10 8.40 -8.90
CA ILE A 181 -15.23 9.01 -7.90
C ILE A 181 -14.58 10.29 -8.44
N SER A 182 -13.97 10.24 -9.64
CA SER A 182 -13.37 11.42 -10.26
C SER A 182 -14.36 12.57 -10.48
N ARG A 183 -15.61 12.26 -10.85
CA ARG A 183 -16.66 13.29 -10.95
C ARG A 183 -17.06 13.92 -9.62
N ILE A 184 -17.00 13.17 -8.52
CA ILE A 184 -17.20 13.73 -7.18
C ILE A 184 -16.07 14.71 -6.87
N LEU A 185 -14.82 14.31 -7.08
CA LEU A 185 -13.65 15.15 -6.84
C LEU A 185 -13.67 16.43 -7.69
N GLU A 186 -13.91 16.33 -9.00
CA GLU A 186 -14.07 17.47 -9.90
C GLU A 186 -15.18 18.44 -9.44
N ARG A 187 -16.31 17.90 -9.00
CA ARG A 187 -17.41 18.71 -8.48
C ARG A 187 -17.01 19.47 -7.21
N TRP A 188 -16.32 18.80 -6.27
CA TRP A 188 -15.87 19.44 -5.04
C TRP A 188 -14.78 20.48 -5.27
N GLU A 189 -13.97 20.30 -6.30
CA GLU A 189 -13.01 21.31 -6.73
C GLU A 189 -13.69 22.59 -7.24
N LEU A 190 -14.77 22.45 -8.02
CA LEU A 190 -15.51 23.58 -8.62
C LEU A 190 -16.45 24.27 -7.63
N GLU A 191 -17.14 23.51 -6.82
CA GLU A 191 -18.24 24.02 -5.96
C GLU A 191 -17.82 24.17 -4.50
N GLY A 192 -16.66 23.71 -4.13
CA GLY A 192 -16.23 23.54 -2.74
C GLY A 192 -16.84 22.27 -2.12
N ARG A 193 -16.13 21.66 -1.20
CA ARG A 193 -16.64 20.53 -0.42
C ARG A 193 -17.66 21.05 0.60
N GLY A 194 -18.93 20.65 0.44
CA GLY A 194 -19.96 20.92 1.42
C GLY A 194 -19.65 20.30 2.80
N PRO A 195 -20.27 20.76 3.89
CA PRO A 195 -20.11 20.14 5.20
C PRO A 195 -20.50 18.67 5.13
N ARG A 196 -19.74 17.79 5.81
CA ARG A 196 -20.04 16.36 5.93
C ARG A 196 -21.49 16.17 6.38
N ASP A 197 -22.35 15.69 5.49
CA ASP A 197 -23.67 15.19 5.85
C ASP A 197 -23.47 13.79 6.49
N VAL A 198 -23.17 13.79 7.78
CA VAL A 198 -23.15 12.57 8.60
C VAL A 198 -24.61 12.16 8.79
N GLY A 199 -25.13 11.35 7.87
CA GLY A 199 -26.42 10.66 8.02
C GLY A 199 -27.62 11.62 8.10
N GLY A 200 -28.09 12.10 6.96
CA GLY A 200 -29.32 12.88 6.89
C GLY A 200 -30.14 12.50 5.66
N THR A 201 -31.34 12.00 5.92
CA THR A 201 -32.48 11.80 5.01
C THR A 201 -32.59 12.90 3.95
N PRO A 202 -32.93 12.59 2.70
CA PRO A 202 -33.12 13.60 1.66
C PRO A 202 -34.25 14.56 2.06
N ARG A 203 -33.90 15.82 2.27
CA ARG A 203 -34.91 16.90 2.39
C ARG A 203 -35.60 17.02 1.04
N MET A 204 -36.83 16.54 0.98
CA MET A 204 -37.78 16.92 -0.06
C MET A 204 -37.92 18.43 -0.06
N ALA A 205 -37.36 19.09 -1.07
CA ALA A 205 -37.67 20.49 -1.33
C ALA A 205 -39.14 20.57 -1.79
N GLY A 206 -40.00 20.99 -0.87
CA GLY A 206 -41.41 21.31 -1.18
C GLY A 206 -41.47 22.46 -2.16
N ARG A 207 -42.13 22.21 -3.28
CA ARG A 207 -42.64 23.26 -4.17
C ARG A 207 -43.76 23.99 -3.46
N TYR A 208 -43.67 25.32 -3.43
CA TYR A 208 -44.78 26.20 -3.51
C TYR A 208 -44.59 27.14 -4.71
#